data_88847e3b5e2c6dd0cdfacd9c55aef561
#
_entry.id   88847e3b5e2c6dd0cdfacd9c55aef561
#
_cell.length_a   1.000
_cell.length_b   1.000
_cell.length_c   1.000
_cell.angle_alpha   90.00
_cell.angle_beta   90.00
_cell.angle_gamma   90.00
#
_symmetry.space_group_name_H-M   'P 1'
#
loop_
_entity.id
_entity.type
_entity.pdbx_description
1 polymer ?
#
loop_
_entity_poly.entity_id
_entity_poly.type
_entity_poly.pdbx_seq_one_letter_code
_entity_poly.pdbx_strand_id
1 'polypeptide(L)'
;MKIGIITHHCINNFGAFLQGWALQEKLKALFPHDEVCMINYIIPKQNIINIGGFFRYYPKSETPLSWLNKITQPAIFSKTRKKYYNMTKAVYNAEQINALGLDAIVIGSDEVWNYLDAKSYSLIKFSAGLDAPSIVAYAPSVGKSTGEDIPDEVRRAMQGFTALSARDTNSQQLCRRVLGTEPMLVCDPTFLTSTPNVDNEKIKRLTKKPYILFYYCNGMPKSLKEKIIADARKKGYEVIGGGEYDKLYSDMSIRLTPFEWAELFKRAEYVYTGTFHGVIFSIINRKNFMVYASIESRVKKIAALLDQFGIGNRDIACDGVLQEKAPIDYDTVYQRIDKLRADSEEYLYKAVMGDIIKGEKINDKEQSGSEVLS
;
A
#
# COMPACT_ATOMS: atom_id res chain seq x y z
N MET A 1 2.64 4.93 -26.52
CA MET A 1 3.66 5.32 -25.50
C MET A 1 4.18 4.09 -24.79
N LYS A 2 5.34 4.21 -24.16
CA LYS A 2 5.90 3.22 -23.28
C LYS A 2 6.02 3.77 -21.86
N ILE A 3 5.24 3.24 -20.92
CA ILE A 3 5.08 3.74 -19.56
C ILE A 3 5.74 2.76 -18.58
N GLY A 4 6.71 3.26 -17.82
CA GLY A 4 7.43 2.48 -16.82
C GLY A 4 7.00 2.82 -15.39
N ILE A 5 6.90 1.83 -14.51
CA ILE A 5 6.54 2.00 -13.10
C ILE A 5 7.74 1.69 -12.21
N ILE A 6 8.11 2.59 -11.32
CA ILE A 6 9.10 2.38 -10.24
C ILE A 6 8.37 2.34 -8.90
N THR A 7 8.37 1.20 -8.23
CA THR A 7 7.80 1.04 -6.89
C THR A 7 8.55 -0.03 -6.08
N HIS A 8 8.05 -0.39 -4.91
CA HIS A 8 8.55 -1.49 -4.09
C HIS A 8 8.18 -2.89 -4.63
N HIS A 9 8.30 -3.11 -5.95
CA HIS A 9 7.90 -4.35 -6.63
C HIS A 9 8.63 -5.61 -6.15
N CYS A 10 9.87 -5.47 -5.63
CA CYS A 10 10.70 -6.59 -5.16
C CYS A 10 10.36 -7.05 -3.74
N ILE A 11 9.67 -6.23 -2.94
CA ILE A 11 9.40 -6.55 -1.53
C ILE A 11 8.39 -7.69 -1.42
N ASN A 12 8.70 -8.69 -0.57
CA ASN A 12 7.80 -9.80 -0.28
C ASN A 12 6.79 -9.40 0.80
N ASN A 13 5.92 -8.45 0.46
CA ASN A 13 4.83 -7.94 1.27
C ASN A 13 3.55 -7.90 0.43
N PHE A 14 2.42 -8.33 0.99
CA PHE A 14 1.16 -8.44 0.26
C PHE A 14 0.66 -7.09 -0.25
N GLY A 15 0.65 -6.06 0.62
CA GLY A 15 0.24 -4.71 0.25
C GLY A 15 1.17 -4.08 -0.78
N ALA A 16 2.50 -4.19 -0.58
CA ALA A 16 3.48 -3.67 -1.54
C ALA A 16 3.36 -4.32 -2.93
N PHE A 17 3.04 -5.61 -3.00
CA PHE A 17 2.73 -6.27 -4.26
C PHE A 17 1.41 -5.74 -4.86
N LEU A 18 0.34 -5.73 -4.08
CA LEU A 18 -0.99 -5.42 -4.60
C LEU A 18 -1.12 -3.97 -5.05
N GLN A 19 -0.47 -3.00 -4.38
CA GLN A 19 -0.47 -1.62 -4.82
C GLN A 19 0.27 -1.45 -6.16
N GLY A 20 1.43 -2.12 -6.35
CA GLY A 20 2.15 -2.08 -7.63
C GLY A 20 1.38 -2.74 -8.77
N TRP A 21 0.74 -3.88 -8.49
CA TRP A 21 -0.13 -4.54 -9.43
C TRP A 21 -1.35 -3.67 -9.80
N ALA A 22 -2.00 -3.08 -8.83
CA ALA A 22 -3.17 -2.23 -9.05
C ALA A 22 -2.82 -0.99 -9.87
N LEU A 23 -1.66 -0.37 -9.63
CA LEU A 23 -1.17 0.75 -10.43
C LEU A 23 -0.91 0.32 -11.89
N GLN A 24 -0.26 -0.85 -12.09
CA GLN A 24 -0.02 -1.38 -13.43
C GLN A 24 -1.34 -1.62 -14.18
N GLU A 25 -2.31 -2.28 -13.55
CA GLU A 25 -3.60 -2.57 -14.20
C GLU A 25 -4.42 -1.30 -14.45
N LYS A 26 -4.36 -0.31 -13.55
CA LYS A 26 -5.02 0.99 -13.78
C LYS A 26 -4.39 1.73 -14.97
N LEU A 27 -3.06 1.78 -15.05
CA LEU A 27 -2.39 2.40 -16.19
C LEU A 27 -2.72 1.69 -17.52
N LYS A 28 -2.76 0.36 -17.53
CA LYS A 28 -3.21 -0.40 -18.72
C LYS A 28 -4.65 -0.06 -19.11
N ALA A 29 -5.52 0.15 -18.12
CA ALA A 29 -6.92 0.52 -18.39
C ALA A 29 -7.06 1.96 -18.93
N LEU A 30 -6.24 2.90 -18.42
CA LEU A 30 -6.21 4.29 -18.88
C LEU A 30 -5.53 4.44 -20.25
N PHE A 31 -4.56 3.58 -20.56
CA PHE A 31 -3.74 3.62 -21.78
C PHE A 31 -3.78 2.27 -22.51
N PRO A 32 -4.95 1.86 -23.05
CA PRO A 32 -5.16 0.50 -23.57
C PRO A 32 -4.36 0.18 -24.85
N HIS A 33 -3.82 1.18 -25.52
CA HIS A 33 -3.01 1.02 -26.74
C HIS A 33 -1.51 1.21 -26.49
N ASP A 34 -1.11 1.39 -25.25
CA ASP A 34 0.26 1.70 -24.84
C ASP A 34 0.92 0.54 -24.08
N GLU A 35 2.24 0.48 -24.11
CA GLU A 35 2.99 -0.50 -23.34
C GLU A 35 3.16 -0.03 -21.90
N VAL A 36 2.59 -0.76 -20.93
CA VAL A 36 2.79 -0.50 -19.50
C VAL A 36 3.65 -1.59 -18.90
N CYS A 37 4.78 -1.24 -18.29
CA CYS A 37 5.70 -2.18 -17.69
C CYS A 37 6.16 -1.76 -16.28
N MET A 38 6.44 -2.77 -15.45
CA MET A 38 7.11 -2.59 -14.16
C MET A 38 8.61 -2.56 -14.40
N ILE A 39 9.27 -1.45 -14.09
CA ILE A 39 10.72 -1.34 -14.17
C ILE A 39 11.35 -2.23 -13.10
N ASN A 40 12.09 -3.25 -13.53
CA ASN A 40 12.76 -4.19 -12.62
C ASN A 40 14.04 -3.56 -12.04
N TYR A 41 13.86 -2.42 -11.34
CA TYR A 41 14.95 -1.71 -10.68
C TYR A 41 15.36 -2.43 -9.40
N ILE A 42 16.58 -2.95 -9.38
CA ILE A 42 17.12 -3.78 -8.29
C ILE A 42 18.04 -2.93 -7.40
N ILE A 43 17.71 -2.87 -6.12
CA ILE A 43 18.61 -2.40 -5.06
C ILE A 43 19.14 -3.66 -4.34
N PRO A 44 20.41 -4.08 -4.57
CA PRO A 44 20.92 -5.37 -4.08
C PRO A 44 20.77 -5.53 -2.57
N LYS A 45 21.08 -4.48 -1.79
CA LYS A 45 20.95 -4.46 -0.33
C LYS A 45 19.52 -4.73 0.12
N GLN A 46 18.54 -4.11 -0.54
CA GLN A 46 17.11 -4.31 -0.23
C GLN A 46 16.68 -5.75 -0.48
N ASN A 47 17.11 -6.34 -1.60
CA ASN A 47 16.77 -7.71 -1.94
C ASN A 47 17.33 -8.72 -0.93
N ILE A 48 18.60 -8.59 -0.55
CA ILE A 48 19.25 -9.48 0.43
C ILE A 48 18.49 -9.43 1.76
N ILE A 49 18.20 -8.24 2.27
CA ILE A 49 17.51 -8.07 3.56
C ILE A 49 16.07 -8.60 3.49
N ASN A 50 15.36 -8.30 2.40
CA ASN A 50 13.99 -8.70 2.21
C ASN A 50 13.83 -10.24 2.13
N ILE A 51 14.74 -10.93 1.46
CA ILE A 51 14.75 -12.39 1.38
C ILE A 51 15.29 -12.99 2.68
N GLY A 52 16.39 -12.46 3.21
CA GLY A 52 17.07 -12.98 4.40
C GLY A 52 16.19 -13.01 5.65
N GLY A 53 15.28 -12.06 5.78
CA GLY A 53 14.32 -12.01 6.89
C GLY A 53 13.41 -13.24 6.99
N PHE A 54 13.10 -13.89 5.87
CA PHE A 54 12.29 -15.12 5.87
C PHE A 54 13.03 -16.35 6.36
N PHE A 55 14.35 -16.38 6.26
CA PHE A 55 15.15 -17.52 6.70
C PHE A 55 15.50 -17.45 8.20
N ARG A 56 15.27 -16.33 8.85
CA ARG A 56 15.53 -16.20 10.29
C ARG A 56 14.47 -16.93 11.11
N TYR A 57 14.91 -17.85 11.97
CA TYR A 57 14.04 -18.59 12.88
C TYR A 57 13.92 -17.89 14.22
N TYR A 58 12.70 -17.79 14.73
CA TYR A 58 12.37 -17.16 16.03
C TYR A 58 11.72 -18.18 16.98
N PRO A 59 12.49 -18.95 17.76
CA PRO A 59 11.98 -20.10 18.53
C PRO A 59 10.93 -19.72 19.59
N LYS A 60 10.92 -18.45 20.05
CA LYS A 60 9.92 -17.97 21.02
C LYS A 60 8.53 -17.81 20.41
N SER A 61 8.43 -17.52 19.13
CA SER A 61 7.18 -17.19 18.43
C SER A 61 6.82 -18.14 17.28
N GLU A 62 7.75 -18.98 16.84
CA GLU A 62 7.57 -19.89 15.69
C GLU A 62 7.74 -21.34 16.07
N THR A 63 7.08 -22.22 15.35
CA THR A 63 7.36 -23.67 15.35
C THR A 63 8.26 -24.00 14.15
N PRO A 64 8.97 -25.15 14.13
CA PRO A 64 9.74 -25.60 12.97
C PRO A 64 8.86 -25.68 11.70
N LEU A 65 7.61 -26.14 11.82
CA LEU A 65 6.69 -26.22 10.69
C LEU A 65 6.29 -24.84 10.17
N SER A 66 5.98 -23.88 11.05
CA SER A 66 5.65 -22.51 10.65
C SER A 66 6.85 -21.82 9.98
N TRP A 67 8.06 -22.06 10.47
CA TRP A 67 9.29 -21.57 9.85
C TRP A 67 9.51 -22.19 8.46
N LEU A 68 9.33 -23.51 8.31
CA LEU A 68 9.39 -24.17 6.98
C LEU A 68 8.37 -23.58 6.00
N ASN A 69 7.17 -23.24 6.47
CA ASN A 69 6.18 -22.53 5.64
C ASN A 69 6.64 -21.12 5.28
N LYS A 70 7.22 -20.39 6.24
CA LYS A 70 7.72 -19.03 6.05
C LYS A 70 8.83 -18.93 5.00
N ILE A 71 9.81 -19.82 5.02
CA ILE A 71 10.93 -19.81 4.05
C ILE A 71 10.50 -20.06 2.61
N THR A 72 9.30 -20.60 2.38
CA THR A 72 8.76 -20.78 1.02
C THR A 72 8.11 -19.52 0.46
N GLN A 73 7.82 -18.53 1.29
CA GLN A 73 7.08 -17.34 0.91
C GLN A 73 7.79 -16.49 -0.16
N PRO A 74 9.12 -16.28 -0.14
CA PRO A 74 9.80 -15.54 -1.21
C PRO A 74 9.63 -16.19 -2.60
N ALA A 75 9.61 -17.51 -2.67
CA ALA A 75 9.39 -18.23 -3.94
C ALA A 75 7.95 -18.05 -4.45
N ILE A 76 6.95 -18.02 -3.54
CA ILE A 76 5.56 -17.76 -3.88
C ILE A 76 5.43 -16.33 -4.46
N PHE A 77 6.02 -15.32 -3.81
CA PHE A 77 6.04 -13.95 -4.31
C PHE A 77 6.75 -13.84 -5.67
N SER A 78 7.90 -14.49 -5.81
CA SER A 78 8.66 -14.48 -7.08
C SER A 78 7.82 -15.06 -8.24
N LYS A 79 7.16 -16.21 -8.00
CA LYS A 79 6.27 -16.82 -8.99
C LYS A 79 5.09 -15.94 -9.33
N THR A 80 4.51 -15.28 -8.33
CA THR A 80 3.37 -14.39 -8.51
C THR A 80 3.77 -13.13 -9.30
N ARG A 81 4.94 -12.52 -9.00
CA ARG A 81 5.47 -11.40 -9.78
C ARG A 81 5.66 -11.77 -11.26
N LYS A 82 6.29 -12.90 -11.54
CA LYS A 82 6.50 -13.38 -12.92
C LYS A 82 5.18 -13.59 -13.68
N LYS A 83 4.10 -13.92 -12.99
CA LYS A 83 2.79 -14.17 -13.60
C LYS A 83 2.00 -12.87 -13.86
N TYR A 84 2.10 -11.89 -12.98
CA TYR A 84 1.16 -10.75 -12.96
C TYR A 84 1.81 -9.40 -13.25
N TYR A 85 3.12 -9.26 -13.10
CA TYR A 85 3.82 -8.06 -13.53
C TYR A 85 4.37 -8.21 -14.95
N ASN A 86 4.17 -7.19 -15.78
CA ASN A 86 4.89 -7.02 -17.03
C ASN A 86 6.24 -6.38 -16.72
N MET A 87 7.26 -7.18 -16.43
CA MET A 87 8.55 -6.70 -15.92
C MET A 87 9.54 -6.48 -17.06
N THR A 88 10.30 -5.37 -16.97
CA THR A 88 11.49 -5.16 -17.82
C THR A 88 12.59 -6.14 -17.45
N LYS A 89 13.69 -6.19 -18.25
CA LYS A 89 14.96 -6.75 -17.78
C LYS A 89 15.42 -6.05 -16.50
N ALA A 90 16.24 -6.72 -15.69
CA ALA A 90 16.80 -6.13 -14.48
C ALA A 90 17.68 -4.92 -14.81
N VAL A 91 17.50 -3.83 -14.07
CA VAL A 91 18.27 -2.59 -14.18
C VAL A 91 18.72 -2.13 -12.79
N TYR A 92 19.88 -1.46 -12.70
CA TYR A 92 20.55 -1.15 -11.44
C TYR A 92 20.85 0.33 -11.25
N ASN A 93 20.75 1.15 -12.29
CA ASN A 93 21.03 2.58 -12.26
C ASN A 93 20.13 3.35 -13.25
N ALA A 94 20.20 4.68 -13.20
CA ALA A 94 19.40 5.57 -14.03
C ALA A 94 19.71 5.41 -15.53
N GLU A 95 20.99 5.25 -15.91
CA GLU A 95 21.41 5.07 -17.30
C GLU A 95 20.74 3.84 -17.94
N GLN A 96 20.69 2.74 -17.19
CA GLN A 96 20.02 1.51 -17.67
C GLN A 96 18.50 1.68 -17.75
N ILE A 97 17.89 2.49 -16.89
CA ILE A 97 16.47 2.84 -16.96
C ILE A 97 16.22 3.70 -18.19
N ASN A 98 17.02 4.75 -18.42
CA ASN A 98 16.89 5.65 -19.56
C ASN A 98 17.07 4.88 -20.89
N ALA A 99 17.96 3.88 -20.93
CA ALA A 99 18.16 3.01 -22.07
C ALA A 99 16.94 2.11 -22.40
N LEU A 100 15.88 2.11 -21.56
CA LEU A 100 14.61 1.43 -21.88
C LEU A 100 13.75 2.21 -22.88
N GLY A 101 14.05 3.50 -23.11
CA GLY A 101 13.30 4.37 -24.03
C GLY A 101 11.86 4.56 -23.59
N LEU A 102 11.65 5.07 -22.39
CA LEU A 102 10.33 5.26 -21.81
C LEU A 102 9.82 6.68 -22.12
N ASP A 103 8.56 6.80 -22.51
CA ASP A 103 7.88 8.07 -22.70
C ASP A 103 7.39 8.67 -21.39
N ALA A 104 7.05 7.82 -20.42
CA ALA A 104 6.65 8.22 -19.08
C ALA A 104 7.19 7.26 -18.02
N ILE A 105 7.59 7.80 -16.86
CA ILE A 105 7.99 7.05 -15.68
C ILE A 105 7.08 7.45 -14.51
N VAL A 106 6.30 6.50 -13.98
CA VAL A 106 5.45 6.70 -12.81
C VAL A 106 6.16 6.14 -11.57
N ILE A 107 6.50 7.00 -10.61
CA ILE A 107 7.19 6.64 -9.38
C ILE A 107 6.18 6.62 -8.23
N GLY A 108 6.04 5.46 -7.62
CA GLY A 108 5.08 5.21 -6.53
C GLY A 108 4.26 3.96 -6.83
N SER A 109 3.32 3.67 -6.01
CA SER A 109 2.97 4.18 -4.70
C SER A 109 3.90 3.63 -3.61
N ASP A 110 3.39 3.57 -2.36
CA ASP A 110 4.05 3.07 -1.17
C ASP A 110 5.16 4.00 -0.61
N GLU A 111 5.91 3.55 0.39
CA GLU A 111 6.95 4.35 1.06
C GLU A 111 8.24 4.51 0.23
N VAL A 112 8.11 4.77 -1.07
CA VAL A 112 9.26 4.91 -1.97
C VAL A 112 10.09 6.17 -1.68
N TRP A 113 9.50 7.16 -1.02
CA TRP A 113 10.17 8.41 -0.62
C TRP A 113 10.70 8.40 0.83
N ASN A 114 10.74 7.23 1.46
CA ASN A 114 11.30 7.12 2.81
C ASN A 114 12.83 7.16 2.78
N TYR A 115 13.39 8.38 2.80
CA TYR A 115 14.85 8.59 2.79
C TYR A 115 15.53 8.20 4.11
N LEU A 116 14.78 7.93 5.17
CA LEU A 116 15.29 7.41 6.44
C LEU A 116 15.43 5.87 6.45
N ASP A 117 14.89 5.19 5.45
CA ASP A 117 15.04 3.73 5.32
C ASP A 117 16.29 3.38 4.49
N ALA A 118 17.43 3.27 5.16
CA ALA A 118 18.71 2.92 4.54
C ALA A 118 18.74 1.60 3.74
N LYS A 119 17.67 0.78 3.83
CA LYS A 119 17.54 -0.48 3.09
C LYS A 119 17.01 -0.26 1.69
N SER A 120 16.04 0.64 1.55
CA SER A 120 15.32 0.89 0.31
C SER A 120 15.56 2.27 -0.28
N TYR A 121 16.34 3.11 0.40
CA TYR A 121 16.71 4.45 -0.07
C TYR A 121 17.41 4.40 -1.42
N SER A 122 16.96 5.25 -2.35
CA SER A 122 17.58 5.47 -3.65
C SER A 122 17.10 6.80 -4.22
N LEU A 123 18.01 7.62 -4.68
CA LEU A 123 17.72 8.90 -5.32
C LEU A 123 16.93 8.75 -6.64
N ILE A 124 17.01 7.60 -7.30
CA ILE A 124 16.22 7.29 -8.50
C ILE A 124 14.71 7.33 -8.18
N LYS A 125 14.30 6.95 -6.98
CA LYS A 125 12.90 7.05 -6.54
C LYS A 125 12.44 8.50 -6.29
N PHE A 126 13.37 9.43 -6.27
CA PHE A 126 13.14 10.88 -6.23
C PHE A 126 13.39 11.54 -7.59
N SER A 127 13.45 10.76 -8.66
CA SER A 127 13.70 11.15 -10.07
C SER A 127 15.15 11.41 -10.47
N ALA A 128 16.14 11.24 -9.58
CA ALA A 128 17.54 11.54 -9.89
C ALA A 128 18.04 10.77 -11.12
N GLY A 129 18.56 11.53 -12.10
CA GLY A 129 19.20 10.99 -13.30
C GLY A 129 18.25 10.30 -14.29
N LEU A 130 16.94 10.33 -14.05
CA LEU A 130 15.95 9.84 -15.00
C LEU A 130 15.74 10.86 -16.12
N ASP A 131 15.60 10.34 -17.34
CA ASP A 131 15.41 11.12 -18.56
C ASP A 131 14.22 10.53 -19.34
N ALA A 132 13.04 11.05 -19.07
CA ALA A 132 11.80 10.72 -19.77
C ALA A 132 10.97 12.00 -19.94
N PRO A 133 10.20 12.15 -21.04
CA PRO A 133 9.32 13.30 -21.26
C PRO A 133 8.39 13.57 -20.07
N SER A 134 7.88 12.52 -19.43
CA SER A 134 7.04 12.64 -18.24
C SER A 134 7.60 11.79 -17.09
N ILE A 135 7.88 12.43 -15.95
CA ILE A 135 8.29 11.77 -14.70
C ILE A 135 7.29 12.15 -13.60
N VAL A 136 6.41 11.21 -13.28
CA VAL A 136 5.23 11.41 -12.44
C VAL A 136 5.44 10.77 -11.08
N ALA A 137 5.13 11.51 -10.01
CA ALA A 137 4.96 10.94 -8.69
C ALA A 137 3.48 10.58 -8.47
N TYR A 138 3.16 9.28 -8.32
CA TYR A 138 1.82 8.84 -7.99
C TYR A 138 1.76 8.20 -6.59
N ALA A 139 1.06 8.85 -5.67
CA ALA A 139 0.81 8.37 -4.31
C ALA A 139 2.07 7.89 -3.55
N PRO A 140 3.27 8.47 -3.72
CA PRO A 140 4.42 8.10 -2.90
C PRO A 140 4.21 8.54 -1.45
N SER A 141 4.88 7.84 -0.52
CA SER A 141 4.89 8.17 0.89
C SER A 141 6.32 8.30 1.41
N VAL A 142 6.55 9.32 2.25
CA VAL A 142 7.82 9.53 2.97
C VAL A 142 7.92 8.66 4.23
N GLY A 143 6.90 7.89 4.51
CA GLY A 143 6.89 7.06 5.69
C GLY A 143 6.75 7.87 6.98
N LYS A 144 7.68 7.68 7.89
CA LYS A 144 7.72 8.36 9.20
C LYS A 144 8.47 9.70 9.18
N SER A 145 9.05 10.10 8.06
CA SER A 145 9.81 11.34 7.97
C SER A 145 8.89 12.56 8.15
N THR A 146 9.32 13.52 8.93
CA THR A 146 8.64 14.80 9.12
C THR A 146 9.03 15.85 8.08
N GLY A 147 10.06 15.54 7.28
CA GLY A 147 10.61 16.48 6.28
C GLY A 147 11.42 17.62 6.88
N GLU A 148 11.88 17.50 8.13
CA GLU A 148 12.72 18.53 8.78
C GLU A 148 14.18 18.43 8.30
N ASP A 149 14.73 17.23 8.26
CA ASP A 149 16.11 16.95 7.86
C ASP A 149 16.16 16.32 6.46
N ILE A 150 15.72 17.05 5.45
CA ILE A 150 15.70 16.55 4.07
C ILE A 150 17.11 16.72 3.49
N PRO A 151 17.77 15.63 3.05
CA PRO A 151 19.07 15.73 2.38
C PRO A 151 19.01 16.60 1.13
N ASP A 152 20.05 17.40 0.89
CA ASP A 152 20.12 18.29 -0.27
C ASP A 152 20.07 17.53 -1.60
N GLU A 153 20.59 16.31 -1.62
CA GLU A 153 20.51 15.44 -2.78
C GLU A 153 19.06 15.03 -3.11
N VAL A 154 18.22 14.81 -2.08
CA VAL A 154 16.78 14.55 -2.26
C VAL A 154 16.08 15.80 -2.79
N ARG A 155 16.42 16.99 -2.24
CA ARG A 155 15.87 18.27 -2.71
C ARG A 155 16.16 18.48 -4.20
N ARG A 156 17.41 18.25 -4.62
CA ARG A 156 17.82 18.36 -6.03
C ARG A 156 17.11 17.32 -6.90
N ALA A 157 17.07 16.08 -6.44
CA ALA A 157 16.43 15.00 -7.19
C ALA A 157 14.93 15.26 -7.46
N MET A 158 14.20 15.77 -6.46
CA MET A 158 12.76 16.06 -6.62
C MET A 158 12.43 17.15 -7.65
N GLN A 159 13.43 17.92 -8.09
CA GLN A 159 13.23 18.90 -9.16
C GLN A 159 12.94 18.24 -10.52
N GLY A 160 13.32 16.97 -10.72
CA GLY A 160 13.12 16.25 -11.98
C GLY A 160 11.69 15.74 -12.21
N PHE A 161 10.78 15.81 -11.23
CA PHE A 161 9.39 15.45 -11.46
C PHE A 161 8.67 16.47 -12.34
N THR A 162 7.90 16.00 -13.32
CA THR A 162 6.99 16.82 -14.13
C THR A 162 5.64 17.02 -13.45
N ALA A 163 5.14 16.01 -12.74
CA ALA A 163 3.90 16.08 -11.98
C ALA A 163 4.03 15.38 -10.62
N LEU A 164 3.38 15.93 -9.60
CA LEU A 164 3.49 15.48 -8.21
C LEU A 164 2.12 15.22 -7.59
N SER A 165 1.96 14.05 -6.99
CA SER A 165 0.90 13.77 -6.02
C SER A 165 1.48 13.13 -4.77
N ALA A 166 0.67 12.99 -3.74
CA ALA A 166 1.06 12.36 -2.49
C ALA A 166 -0.09 11.48 -1.95
N ARG A 167 0.26 10.45 -1.19
CA ARG A 167 -0.73 9.57 -0.55
C ARG A 167 -1.15 10.07 0.82
N ASP A 168 -0.33 10.86 1.46
CA ASP A 168 -0.50 11.30 2.84
C ASP A 168 0.00 12.74 3.05
N THR A 169 -0.45 13.35 4.14
CA THR A 169 -0.14 14.74 4.48
C THR A 169 1.34 14.97 4.77
N ASN A 170 2.07 13.96 5.30
CA ASN A 170 3.51 14.09 5.52
C ASN A 170 4.24 14.25 4.19
N SER A 171 3.83 13.49 3.17
CA SER A 171 4.40 13.58 1.82
C SER A 171 4.04 14.90 1.13
N GLN A 172 2.83 15.43 1.35
CA GLN A 172 2.48 16.78 0.92
C GLN A 172 3.39 17.84 1.56
N GLN A 173 3.61 17.75 2.88
CA GLN A 173 4.49 18.67 3.60
C GLN A 173 5.94 18.61 3.08
N LEU A 174 6.45 17.42 2.73
CA LEU A 174 7.74 17.29 2.07
C LEU A 174 7.77 18.12 0.80
N CYS A 175 6.80 17.96 -0.09
CA CYS A 175 6.74 18.70 -1.35
C CYS A 175 6.64 20.21 -1.14
N ARG A 176 5.83 20.68 -0.21
CA ARG A 176 5.75 22.09 0.15
C ARG A 176 7.12 22.65 0.58
N ARG A 177 7.83 21.92 1.45
CA ARG A 177 9.15 22.35 1.98
C ARG A 177 10.25 22.32 0.91
N VAL A 178 10.22 21.35 0.01
CA VAL A 178 11.28 21.17 -1.01
C VAL A 178 11.02 22.01 -2.25
N LEU A 179 9.78 22.08 -2.70
CA LEU A 179 9.41 22.58 -4.02
C LEU A 179 8.52 23.83 -3.95
N GLY A 180 8.04 24.22 -2.76
CA GLY A 180 7.09 25.32 -2.59
C GLY A 180 5.71 25.03 -3.17
N THR A 181 5.42 23.79 -3.57
CA THR A 181 4.15 23.38 -4.19
C THR A 181 3.41 22.41 -3.30
N GLU A 182 2.08 22.45 -3.33
CA GLU A 182 1.22 21.48 -2.67
C GLU A 182 0.72 20.45 -3.67
N PRO A 183 1.22 19.20 -3.59
CA PRO A 183 0.76 18.17 -4.49
C PRO A 183 -0.65 17.73 -4.12
N MET A 184 -1.41 17.26 -5.13
CA MET A 184 -2.71 16.68 -4.93
C MET A 184 -2.61 15.42 -4.03
N LEU A 185 -3.53 15.28 -3.08
CA LEU A 185 -3.73 14.01 -2.37
C LEU A 185 -4.50 13.05 -3.28
N VAL A 186 -3.94 11.88 -3.49
CA VAL A 186 -4.53 10.81 -4.30
C VAL A 186 -4.63 9.52 -3.49
N CYS A 187 -5.52 8.62 -3.89
CA CYS A 187 -5.67 7.35 -3.19
C CYS A 187 -4.54 6.37 -3.48
N ASP A 188 -4.35 5.42 -2.55
CA ASP A 188 -3.53 4.25 -2.82
C ASP A 188 -4.06 3.50 -4.05
N PRO A 189 -3.20 3.01 -4.96
CA PRO A 189 -3.64 2.32 -6.18
C PRO A 189 -4.58 1.14 -5.95
N THR A 190 -4.55 0.51 -4.77
CA THR A 190 -5.45 -0.58 -4.43
C THR A 190 -6.92 -0.18 -4.39
N PHE A 191 -7.23 1.11 -4.24
CA PHE A 191 -8.59 1.64 -4.41
C PHE A 191 -9.01 1.77 -5.88
N LEU A 192 -8.06 1.85 -6.82
CA LEU A 192 -8.34 2.07 -8.25
C LEU A 192 -8.72 0.79 -9.02
N THR A 193 -8.38 -0.38 -8.47
CA THR A 193 -8.52 -1.64 -9.20
C THR A 193 -8.95 -2.76 -8.26
N SER A 194 -10.01 -3.47 -8.62
CA SER A 194 -10.47 -4.63 -7.85
C SER A 194 -9.55 -5.83 -8.06
N THR A 195 -9.20 -6.51 -6.98
CA THR A 195 -8.45 -7.77 -7.08
C THR A 195 -9.31 -8.89 -7.68
N PRO A 196 -8.72 -9.78 -8.50
CA PRO A 196 -9.45 -10.93 -9.03
C PRO A 196 -9.92 -11.85 -7.90
N ASN A 197 -11.06 -12.49 -8.10
CA ASN A 197 -11.57 -13.50 -7.18
C ASN A 197 -10.65 -14.73 -7.18
N VAL A 198 -10.39 -15.27 -6.00
CA VAL A 198 -9.62 -16.50 -5.83
C VAL A 198 -10.49 -17.56 -5.17
N ASP A 199 -10.82 -18.61 -5.90
CA ASP A 199 -11.66 -19.71 -5.42
C ASP A 199 -10.98 -21.08 -5.62
N ASN A 200 -9.73 -21.19 -5.15
CA ASN A 200 -8.99 -22.45 -5.17
C ASN A 200 -9.26 -23.28 -3.90
N GLU A 201 -8.87 -24.56 -3.93
CA GLU A 201 -9.10 -25.50 -2.83
C GLU A 201 -8.50 -25.06 -1.49
N LYS A 202 -7.39 -24.31 -1.52
CA LYS A 202 -6.80 -23.73 -0.32
C LYS A 202 -7.74 -22.70 0.32
N ILE A 203 -8.24 -21.76 -0.47
CA ILE A 203 -9.17 -20.72 0.01
C ILE A 203 -10.47 -21.35 0.47
N LYS A 204 -11.07 -22.26 -0.30
CA LYS A 204 -12.29 -22.98 0.10
C LYS A 204 -12.12 -23.68 1.46
N ARG A 205 -10.97 -24.33 1.67
CA ARG A 205 -10.69 -25.01 2.95
C ARG A 205 -10.51 -24.04 4.10
N LEU A 206 -9.77 -22.93 3.90
CA LEU A 206 -9.53 -21.91 4.92
C LEU A 206 -10.83 -21.17 5.30
N THR A 207 -11.70 -20.95 4.33
CA THR A 207 -12.93 -20.16 4.49
C THR A 207 -14.20 -21.02 4.55
N LYS A 208 -14.06 -22.29 4.92
CA LYS A 208 -15.19 -23.24 5.00
C LYS A 208 -16.22 -22.84 6.04
N LYS A 209 -15.77 -22.22 7.13
CA LYS A 209 -16.60 -21.69 8.20
C LYS A 209 -16.43 -20.17 8.28
N PRO A 210 -17.40 -19.42 8.80
CA PRO A 210 -17.23 -18.01 9.10
C PRO A 210 -16.01 -17.79 10.00
N TYR A 211 -15.26 -16.71 9.79
CA TYR A 211 -14.03 -16.48 10.53
C TYR A 211 -13.75 -15.00 10.78
N ILE A 212 -12.96 -14.74 11.81
CA ILE A 212 -12.27 -13.47 12.01
C ILE A 212 -10.85 -13.56 11.46
N LEU A 213 -10.38 -12.47 10.87
CA LEU A 213 -9.05 -12.37 10.27
C LEU A 213 -8.14 -11.52 11.15
N PHE A 214 -6.97 -12.06 11.52
CA PHE A 214 -5.87 -11.30 12.10
C PHE A 214 -4.81 -11.01 11.04
N TYR A 215 -4.29 -9.78 11.00
CA TYR A 215 -3.17 -9.43 10.15
C TYR A 215 -2.23 -8.44 10.83
N TYR A 216 -1.03 -8.93 11.20
CA TYR A 216 0.06 -8.15 11.79
C TYR A 216 -0.33 -7.31 13.01
N CYS A 217 -1.08 -7.88 13.94
CA CYS A 217 -1.36 -7.30 15.25
C CYS A 217 -0.18 -7.50 16.22
N ASN A 218 1.05 -7.21 15.76
CA ASN A 218 2.26 -7.39 16.54
C ASN A 218 2.26 -6.45 17.76
N GLY A 219 2.67 -7.00 18.91
CA GLY A 219 2.66 -6.26 20.17
C GLY A 219 1.31 -6.29 20.90
N MET A 220 0.25 -6.83 20.32
CA MET A 220 -1.01 -7.03 21.03
C MET A 220 -0.80 -7.95 22.22
N PRO A 221 -1.22 -7.55 23.45
CA PRO A 221 -1.10 -8.39 24.63
C PRO A 221 -1.78 -9.74 24.42
N LYS A 222 -1.13 -10.81 24.89
CA LYS A 222 -1.63 -12.18 24.75
C LYS A 222 -3.03 -12.32 25.31
N SER A 223 -3.29 -11.75 26.51
CA SER A 223 -4.59 -11.77 27.17
C SER A 223 -5.70 -11.12 26.34
N LEU A 224 -5.42 -9.99 25.65
CA LEU A 224 -6.36 -9.33 24.77
C LEU A 224 -6.66 -10.20 23.54
N LYS A 225 -5.62 -10.77 22.93
CA LYS A 225 -5.74 -11.67 21.79
C LYS A 225 -6.57 -12.91 22.13
N GLU A 226 -6.28 -13.54 23.29
CA GLU A 226 -7.03 -14.69 23.78
C GLU A 226 -8.50 -14.36 24.04
N LYS A 227 -8.81 -13.18 24.59
CA LYS A 227 -10.18 -12.70 24.80
C LYS A 227 -10.91 -12.57 23.47
N ILE A 228 -10.32 -11.91 22.47
CA ILE A 228 -10.90 -11.75 21.13
C ILE A 228 -11.19 -13.12 20.50
N ILE A 229 -10.24 -14.05 20.59
CA ILE A 229 -10.37 -15.40 20.04
C ILE A 229 -11.50 -16.19 20.76
N ALA A 230 -11.55 -16.09 22.09
CA ALA A 230 -12.60 -16.75 22.87
C ALA A 230 -14.00 -16.23 22.50
N ASP A 231 -14.15 -14.93 22.34
CA ASP A 231 -15.42 -14.32 21.95
C ASP A 231 -15.80 -14.69 20.50
N ALA A 232 -14.85 -14.74 19.58
CA ALA A 232 -15.08 -15.20 18.21
C ALA A 232 -15.57 -16.67 18.18
N ARG A 233 -14.90 -17.54 18.94
CA ARG A 233 -15.30 -18.97 19.04
C ARG A 233 -16.66 -19.18 19.65
N LYS A 234 -17.05 -18.38 20.66
CA LYS A 234 -18.42 -18.39 21.21
C LYS A 234 -19.47 -18.02 20.16
N LYS A 235 -19.12 -17.13 19.22
CA LYS A 235 -19.99 -16.76 18.07
C LYS A 235 -19.93 -17.77 16.92
N GLY A 236 -19.16 -18.87 17.07
CA GLY A 236 -19.01 -19.92 16.05
C GLY A 236 -18.00 -19.60 14.95
N TYR A 237 -17.18 -18.56 15.14
CA TYR A 237 -16.18 -18.16 14.15
C TYR A 237 -14.85 -18.89 14.34
N GLU A 238 -14.23 -19.27 13.22
CA GLU A 238 -12.83 -19.68 13.20
C GLU A 238 -11.93 -18.44 13.29
N VAL A 239 -10.62 -18.67 13.53
CA VAL A 239 -9.62 -17.60 13.58
C VAL A 239 -8.53 -17.89 12.58
N ILE A 240 -8.27 -16.95 11.67
CA ILE A 240 -7.29 -17.07 10.60
C ILE A 240 -6.28 -15.93 10.70
N GLY A 241 -4.98 -16.25 10.59
CA GLY A 241 -3.92 -15.27 10.42
C GLY A 241 -3.66 -15.02 8.93
N GLY A 242 -3.67 -13.77 8.49
CA GLY A 242 -3.48 -13.40 7.08
C GLY A 242 -2.03 -13.41 6.64
N GLY A 243 -1.45 -14.59 6.39
CA GLY A 243 -0.05 -14.71 5.96
C GLY A 243 0.96 -14.62 7.11
N GLU A 244 0.51 -14.76 8.33
CA GLU A 244 1.32 -14.81 9.55
C GLU A 244 1.03 -16.06 10.35
N TYR A 245 1.97 -16.43 11.22
CA TYR A 245 1.80 -17.49 12.19
C TYR A 245 1.65 -16.92 13.60
N ASP A 246 0.70 -17.47 14.33
CA ASP A 246 0.60 -17.34 15.78
C ASP A 246 0.17 -18.70 16.33
N LYS A 247 0.64 -19.09 17.52
CA LYS A 247 0.25 -20.34 18.20
C LYS A 247 -1.26 -20.49 18.41
N LEU A 248 -1.99 -19.38 18.34
CA LEU A 248 -3.44 -19.31 18.47
C LEU A 248 -4.19 -19.47 17.11
N TYR A 249 -3.46 -19.45 15.99
CA TYR A 249 -4.03 -19.52 14.63
C TYR A 249 -3.54 -20.77 13.89
N SER A 250 -4.12 -20.99 12.71
CA SER A 250 -3.71 -22.07 11.81
C SER A 250 -2.42 -21.75 11.05
N ASP A 251 -1.46 -22.67 11.02
CA ASP A 251 -0.23 -22.59 10.21
C ASP A 251 -0.49 -22.44 8.70
N MET A 252 -1.67 -22.84 8.24
CA MET A 252 -1.97 -22.92 6.82
C MET A 252 -2.14 -21.57 6.14
N SER A 253 -2.36 -20.51 6.90
CA SER A 253 -2.52 -19.14 6.40
C SER A 253 -1.21 -18.46 6.02
N ILE A 254 -0.05 -19.04 6.31
CA ILE A 254 1.26 -18.41 6.02
C ILE A 254 1.59 -18.45 4.53
N ARG A 255 1.33 -19.59 3.85
CA ARG A 255 1.69 -19.81 2.45
C ARG A 255 0.63 -19.26 1.49
N LEU A 256 0.51 -17.95 1.43
CA LEU A 256 -0.48 -17.27 0.59
C LEU A 256 0.19 -16.52 -0.56
N THR A 257 -0.46 -16.53 -1.73
CA THR A 257 -0.19 -15.53 -2.76
C THR A 257 -0.83 -14.20 -2.33
N PRO A 258 -0.39 -13.04 -2.87
CA PRO A 258 -1.03 -11.76 -2.59
C PRO A 258 -2.54 -11.74 -2.86
N PHE A 259 -3.01 -12.42 -3.91
CA PHE A 259 -4.43 -12.48 -4.23
C PHE A 259 -5.22 -13.41 -3.29
N GLU A 260 -4.64 -14.52 -2.84
CA GLU A 260 -5.23 -15.35 -1.79
C GLU A 260 -5.34 -14.58 -0.47
N TRP A 261 -4.33 -13.77 -0.15
CA TRP A 261 -4.36 -12.90 1.02
C TRP A 261 -5.49 -11.85 0.92
N ALA A 262 -5.65 -11.18 -0.22
CA ALA A 262 -6.76 -10.25 -0.46
C ALA A 262 -8.13 -10.92 -0.36
N GLU A 263 -8.25 -12.17 -0.86
CA GLU A 263 -9.47 -12.95 -0.78
C GLU A 263 -9.88 -13.27 0.66
N LEU A 264 -8.90 -13.45 1.58
CA LEU A 264 -9.23 -13.63 3.00
C LEU A 264 -9.91 -12.40 3.60
N PHE A 265 -9.55 -11.17 3.21
CA PHE A 265 -10.27 -9.97 3.64
C PHE A 265 -11.69 -9.95 3.10
N LYS A 266 -11.88 -10.36 1.86
CA LYS A 266 -13.17 -10.37 1.18
C LYS A 266 -14.20 -11.29 1.85
N ARG A 267 -13.75 -12.41 2.42
CA ARG A 267 -14.61 -13.43 3.05
C ARG A 267 -14.67 -13.35 4.57
N ALA A 268 -13.86 -12.51 5.22
CA ALA A 268 -13.87 -12.39 6.68
C ALA A 268 -15.17 -11.76 7.20
N GLU A 269 -15.62 -12.20 8.38
CA GLU A 269 -16.71 -11.56 9.12
C GLU A 269 -16.23 -10.30 9.85
N TYR A 270 -15.02 -10.35 10.38
CA TYR A 270 -14.40 -9.25 11.10
C TYR A 270 -12.88 -9.26 10.90
N VAL A 271 -12.23 -8.09 10.93
CA VAL A 271 -10.78 -7.97 10.76
C VAL A 271 -10.13 -7.26 11.94
N TYR A 272 -9.02 -7.83 12.42
CA TYR A 272 -8.09 -7.19 13.33
C TYR A 272 -6.76 -6.98 12.60
N THR A 273 -6.29 -5.75 12.49
CA THR A 273 -5.07 -5.46 11.76
C THR A 273 -4.24 -4.36 12.42
N GLY A 274 -2.91 -4.46 12.29
CA GLY A 274 -1.97 -3.42 12.73
C GLY A 274 -1.26 -2.73 11.57
N THR A 275 -1.79 -2.82 10.34
CA THR A 275 -1.09 -2.32 9.15
C THR A 275 -1.98 -1.43 8.27
N PHE A 276 -1.33 -0.51 7.56
CA PHE A 276 -1.99 0.40 6.62
C PHE A 276 -2.79 -0.36 5.54
N HIS A 277 -2.15 -1.30 4.84
CA HIS A 277 -2.85 -2.09 3.81
C HIS A 277 -3.93 -3.02 4.38
N GLY A 278 -3.77 -3.51 5.63
CA GLY A 278 -4.84 -4.25 6.28
C GLY A 278 -6.09 -3.41 6.50
N VAL A 279 -5.93 -2.13 6.86
CA VAL A 279 -7.04 -1.17 6.96
C VAL A 279 -7.65 -0.91 5.57
N ILE A 280 -6.83 -0.63 4.55
CA ILE A 280 -7.31 -0.42 3.18
C ILE A 280 -8.14 -1.61 2.69
N PHE A 281 -7.62 -2.84 2.82
CA PHE A 281 -8.36 -4.03 2.37
C PHE A 281 -9.61 -4.32 3.19
N SER A 282 -9.66 -3.93 4.46
CA SER A 282 -10.89 -3.95 5.25
C SER A 282 -11.92 -2.95 4.69
N ILE A 283 -11.51 -1.73 4.35
CA ILE A 283 -12.37 -0.70 3.76
C ILE A 283 -12.87 -1.13 2.37
N ILE A 284 -11.96 -1.54 1.47
CA ILE A 284 -12.32 -1.99 0.11
C ILE A 284 -13.35 -3.12 0.13
N ASN A 285 -13.29 -4.01 1.11
CA ASN A 285 -14.19 -5.14 1.24
C ASN A 285 -15.35 -4.90 2.20
N ARG A 286 -15.60 -3.64 2.60
CA ARG A 286 -16.71 -3.23 3.48
C ARG A 286 -16.78 -4.03 4.79
N LYS A 287 -15.61 -4.30 5.41
CA LYS A 287 -15.52 -5.09 6.64
C LYS A 287 -15.57 -4.23 7.88
N ASN A 288 -16.25 -4.71 8.92
CA ASN A 288 -16.02 -4.18 10.25
C ASN A 288 -14.64 -4.61 10.73
N PHE A 289 -13.90 -3.69 11.29
CA PHE A 289 -12.53 -3.95 11.72
C PHE A 289 -12.12 -3.12 12.94
N MET A 290 -11.08 -3.60 13.60
CA MET A 290 -10.36 -2.87 14.63
C MET A 290 -8.87 -2.84 14.29
N VAL A 291 -8.21 -1.79 14.73
CA VAL A 291 -6.77 -1.59 14.55
C VAL A 291 -6.05 -1.87 15.86
N TYR A 292 -4.92 -2.57 15.77
CA TYR A 292 -3.93 -2.63 16.85
C TYR A 292 -2.56 -2.28 16.26
N ALA A 293 -2.19 -1.02 16.30
CA ALA A 293 -0.91 -0.53 15.82
C ALA A 293 -0.02 -0.16 17.01
N SER A 294 1.12 -0.85 17.19
CA SER A 294 2.09 -0.61 18.25
C SER A 294 3.23 0.33 17.86
N ILE A 295 3.31 0.72 16.60
CA ILE A 295 4.35 1.59 16.05
C ILE A 295 3.74 2.97 15.78
N GLU A 296 4.22 4.00 16.44
CA GLU A 296 3.68 5.38 16.37
C GLU A 296 3.48 5.88 14.93
N SER A 297 4.44 5.66 14.04
CA SER A 297 4.31 6.06 12.64
C SER A 297 3.18 5.35 11.89
N ARG A 298 2.85 4.11 12.26
CA ARG A 298 1.69 3.39 11.70
C ARG A 298 0.39 3.95 12.26
N VAL A 299 0.35 4.23 13.56
CA VAL A 299 -0.81 4.82 14.23
C VAL A 299 -1.20 6.12 13.54
N LYS A 300 -0.26 7.04 13.34
CA LYS A 300 -0.51 8.34 12.66
C LYS A 300 -1.05 8.18 11.24
N LYS A 301 -0.46 7.28 10.44
CA LYS A 301 -0.91 7.04 9.06
C LYS A 301 -2.28 6.40 8.98
N ILE A 302 -2.56 5.46 9.87
CA ILE A 302 -3.87 4.80 9.92
C ILE A 302 -4.92 5.79 10.40
N ALA A 303 -4.63 6.60 11.42
CA ALA A 303 -5.54 7.65 11.89
C ALA A 303 -5.89 8.62 10.76
N ALA A 304 -4.89 9.12 10.03
CA ALA A 304 -5.12 10.02 8.89
C ALA A 304 -6.00 9.37 7.79
N LEU A 305 -5.81 8.08 7.51
CA LEU A 305 -6.64 7.34 6.55
C LEU A 305 -8.09 7.21 7.04
N LEU A 306 -8.29 6.89 8.33
CA LEU A 306 -9.61 6.77 8.93
C LEU A 306 -10.34 8.11 8.96
N ASP A 307 -9.64 9.20 9.27
CA ASP A 307 -10.17 10.56 9.27
C ASP A 307 -10.56 11.01 7.86
N GLN A 308 -9.74 10.71 6.85
CA GLN A 308 -10.02 11.00 5.44
C GLN A 308 -11.36 10.41 5.00
N PHE A 309 -11.69 9.22 5.46
CA PHE A 309 -12.95 8.54 5.12
C PHE A 309 -14.06 8.75 6.18
N GLY A 310 -13.79 9.44 7.29
CA GLY A 310 -14.76 9.70 8.34
C GLY A 310 -15.20 8.45 9.11
N ILE A 311 -14.31 7.47 9.23
CA ILE A 311 -14.61 6.18 9.89
C ILE A 311 -14.50 6.29 11.42
N GLY A 312 -13.81 7.32 11.92
CA GLY A 312 -13.54 7.51 13.34
C GLY A 312 -12.46 6.58 13.90
N ASN A 313 -12.19 6.72 15.18
CA ASN A 313 -11.14 5.96 15.84
C ASN A 313 -11.51 4.47 15.98
N ARG A 314 -10.66 3.60 15.45
CA ARG A 314 -10.77 2.15 15.52
C ARG A 314 -9.55 1.49 16.18
N ASP A 315 -8.67 2.29 16.78
CA ASP A 315 -7.47 1.77 17.43
C ASP A 315 -7.78 1.34 18.87
N ILE A 316 -7.65 0.03 19.13
CA ILE A 316 -7.81 -0.55 20.47
C ILE A 316 -6.53 -0.48 21.32
N ALA A 317 -5.39 -0.09 20.72
CA ALA A 317 -4.16 0.08 21.50
C ALA A 317 -4.20 1.35 22.37
N CYS A 318 -4.92 2.39 21.92
CA CYS A 318 -5.04 3.65 22.65
C CYS A 318 -5.89 3.52 23.92
N ASP A 319 -6.92 2.68 23.90
CA ASP A 319 -7.93 2.63 24.97
C ASP A 319 -7.72 1.45 25.92
N GLY A 320 -6.89 0.47 25.54
CA GLY A 320 -6.69 -0.78 26.32
C GLY A 320 -7.96 -1.61 26.52
N VAL A 321 -9.08 -1.19 25.95
CA VAL A 321 -10.40 -1.77 26.13
C VAL A 321 -10.95 -2.23 24.79
N LEU A 322 -11.34 -3.50 24.74
CA LEU A 322 -12.09 -4.05 23.62
C LEU A 322 -13.54 -3.56 23.71
N GLN A 323 -13.82 -2.39 23.17
CA GLN A 323 -15.21 -1.93 22.95
C GLN A 323 -15.64 -2.31 21.54
N GLU A 324 -16.77 -2.97 21.41
CA GLU A 324 -17.43 -3.15 20.12
C GLU A 324 -17.77 -1.73 19.58
N LYS A 325 -17.15 -1.37 18.46
CA LYS A 325 -17.47 -0.13 17.77
C LYS A 325 -18.71 -0.34 16.91
N ALA A 326 -19.51 0.71 16.76
CA ALA A 326 -20.65 0.67 15.85
C ALA A 326 -20.21 0.22 14.44
N PRO A 327 -21.08 -0.49 13.71
CA PRO A 327 -20.84 -0.81 12.30
C PRO A 327 -20.47 0.46 11.50
N ILE A 328 -19.62 0.27 10.49
CA ILE A 328 -19.21 1.37 9.61
C ILE A 328 -20.33 1.60 8.60
N ASP A 329 -20.75 2.87 8.47
CA ASP A 329 -21.62 3.29 7.37
C ASP A 329 -20.80 3.37 6.07
N TYR A 330 -20.74 2.26 5.39
CA TYR A 330 -19.98 2.16 4.15
C TYR A 330 -20.58 2.92 2.97
N ASP A 331 -21.82 3.29 3.00
CA ASP A 331 -22.42 4.06 1.91
C ASP A 331 -21.88 5.50 1.93
N THR A 332 -21.82 6.13 3.11
CA THR A 332 -21.14 7.41 3.29
C THR A 332 -19.63 7.32 3.00
N VAL A 333 -18.96 6.26 3.44
CA VAL A 333 -17.52 6.05 3.19
C VAL A 333 -17.23 5.94 1.69
N TYR A 334 -18.05 5.20 0.96
CA TYR A 334 -17.84 4.98 -0.48
C TYR A 334 -18.11 6.24 -1.31
N GLN A 335 -19.00 7.13 -0.91
CA GLN A 335 -19.14 8.44 -1.58
C GLN A 335 -17.81 9.21 -1.58
N ARG A 336 -17.08 9.20 -0.46
CA ARG A 336 -15.75 9.84 -0.36
C ARG A 336 -14.69 9.11 -1.17
N ILE A 337 -14.71 7.77 -1.14
CA ILE A 337 -13.79 6.93 -1.91
C ILE A 337 -13.99 7.15 -3.40
N ASP A 338 -15.23 7.17 -3.89
CA ASP A 338 -15.52 7.29 -5.31
C ASP A 338 -15.11 8.67 -5.86
N LYS A 339 -15.30 9.73 -5.08
CA LYS A 339 -14.76 11.05 -5.42
C LYS A 339 -13.22 11.00 -5.51
N LEU A 340 -12.57 10.48 -4.47
CA LEU A 340 -11.10 10.41 -4.42
C LEU A 340 -10.52 9.52 -5.55
N ARG A 341 -11.23 8.46 -5.94
CA ARG A 341 -10.87 7.63 -7.10
C ARG A 341 -10.91 8.43 -8.39
N ALA A 342 -12.02 9.10 -8.66
CA ALA A 342 -12.20 9.90 -9.87
C ALA A 342 -11.10 10.95 -9.99
N ASP A 343 -10.86 11.70 -8.93
CA ASP A 343 -9.81 12.71 -8.86
C ASP A 343 -8.41 12.10 -9.08
N SER A 344 -8.15 10.92 -8.51
CA SER A 344 -6.87 10.22 -8.63
C SER A 344 -6.64 9.64 -10.04
N GLU A 345 -7.68 9.16 -10.69
CA GLU A 345 -7.63 8.66 -12.06
C GLU A 345 -7.40 9.79 -13.06
N GLU A 346 -8.09 10.91 -12.88
CA GLU A 346 -7.90 12.10 -13.69
C GLU A 346 -6.49 12.66 -13.56
N TYR A 347 -5.98 12.76 -12.32
CA TYR A 347 -4.60 13.16 -12.08
C TYR A 347 -3.62 12.22 -12.80
N LEU A 348 -3.77 10.90 -12.62
CA LEU A 348 -2.84 9.92 -13.21
C LEU A 348 -2.82 10.00 -14.73
N TYR A 349 -3.98 10.14 -15.36
CA TYR A 349 -4.10 10.29 -16.81
C TYR A 349 -3.40 11.57 -17.31
N LYS A 350 -3.77 12.73 -16.76
CA LYS A 350 -3.23 14.04 -17.16
C LYS A 350 -1.71 14.12 -16.91
N ALA A 351 -1.24 13.60 -15.77
CA ALA A 351 0.17 13.61 -15.43
C ALA A 351 1.02 12.79 -16.40
N VAL A 352 0.56 11.60 -16.78
CA VAL A 352 1.26 10.74 -17.75
C VAL A 352 1.26 11.36 -19.15
N MET A 353 0.17 12.02 -19.54
CA MET A 353 0.07 12.74 -20.84
C MET A 353 0.91 14.03 -20.87
N GLY A 354 1.41 14.50 -19.73
CA GLY A 354 2.14 15.76 -19.67
C GLY A 354 1.25 17.00 -19.60
N ASP A 355 -0.05 16.82 -19.35
CA ASP A 355 -1.04 17.92 -19.29
C ASP A 355 -1.04 18.66 -17.93
N ILE A 356 -0.27 18.18 -16.97
CA ILE A 356 -0.06 18.83 -15.66
C ILE A 356 1.38 19.34 -15.60
N ILE A 357 1.54 20.65 -15.51
CA ILE A 357 2.84 21.28 -15.26
C ILE A 357 3.04 21.43 -13.74
N LYS A 358 4.24 21.10 -13.26
CA LYS A 358 4.63 21.24 -11.87
C LYS A 358 4.36 22.66 -11.36
N GLY A 359 3.47 22.80 -10.37
CA GLY A 359 3.11 24.06 -9.73
C GLY A 359 1.80 24.69 -10.19
N GLU A 360 1.11 24.19 -11.19
CA GLU A 360 -0.28 24.55 -11.43
C GLU A 360 -1.18 23.95 -10.36
N LYS A 361 -1.81 24.82 -9.55
CA LYS A 361 -2.96 24.42 -8.75
C LYS A 361 -4.03 23.95 -9.74
N ILE A 362 -4.53 22.72 -9.56
CA ILE A 362 -5.81 22.35 -10.15
C ILE A 362 -6.81 23.35 -9.57
N ASN A 363 -7.21 24.35 -10.35
CA ASN A 363 -8.06 25.43 -9.90
C ASN A 363 -9.36 24.82 -9.41
N ASP A 364 -9.68 25.03 -8.13
CA ASP A 364 -11.04 25.03 -7.59
C ASP A 364 -11.85 26.15 -8.24
N LYS A 365 -12.15 26.01 -9.52
CA LYS A 365 -13.19 26.81 -10.18
C LYS A 365 -14.50 26.08 -9.97
N GLU A 366 -15.06 26.24 -8.75
CA GLU A 366 -16.50 26.15 -8.48
C GLU A 366 -16.80 26.33 -6.99
N GLN A 367 -16.33 27.43 -6.40
CA GLN A 367 -16.90 27.95 -5.14
C GLN A 367 -16.88 29.50 -5.11
N SER A 368 -17.38 30.11 -6.16
CA SER A 368 -17.71 31.55 -6.09
C SER A 368 -18.93 31.82 -6.95
N GLY A 369 -20.07 31.35 -6.50
CA GLY A 369 -21.33 31.58 -7.16
C GLY A 369 -22.53 31.55 -6.19
N SER A 370 -22.40 32.21 -5.01
CA SER A 370 -23.61 32.57 -4.25
C SER A 370 -23.30 33.53 -3.09
N GLU A 371 -22.82 34.71 -3.44
CA GLU A 371 -22.99 35.90 -2.56
C GLU A 371 -22.96 37.14 -3.44
N VAL A 372 -24.08 37.51 -3.99
CA VAL A 372 -24.57 38.85 -4.21
C VAL A 372 -26.03 38.74 -4.67
N LEU A 373 -26.97 38.98 -3.78
CA LEU A 373 -28.15 39.82 -4.03
C LEU A 373 -29.04 39.88 -2.79
N SER A 374 -29.05 41.09 -2.26
CA SER A 374 -29.99 41.78 -1.37
C SER A 374 -30.02 41.35 0.07
#